data_3366d5eea4a2f2bc7e8d015027c300a5
#
_entry.id   3366d5eea4a2f2bc7e8d015027c300a5
#
_cell.length_a   1.000
_cell.length_b   1.000
_cell.length_c   1.000
_cell.angle_alpha   90.00
_cell.angle_beta   90.00
_cell.angle_gamma   90.00
#
_symmetry.space_group_name_H-M   'P 1'
#
loop_
_entity.id
_entity.type
_entity.pdbx_description
1 polymer ?
#
loop_
_entity_poly.entity_id
_entity_poly.type
_entity_poly.pdbx_seq_one_letter_code
_entity_poly.pdbx_strand_id
1 'polypeptide(L)'
;MSSGKLCVLGDSILKGITLEKDTNKYIVGSNLNFGLIADRAGLKLENHSKFGCTVTKAWEFVKKKFSNNTPAPEVIFMDFGGNDCDFKWNEINDTPLAVHDPNTDISTFIGTYESMLDGFIAKGTKPVITTLIPVQSEKYFNWFCKSMNLAKDKVMSWLGDIERIAHFQQVYSDAIKGIAAGREIPLIDLRAAFQAEKDQDLMCEDGIHPNENGQKLIYDCFDLFMCDYLTF
;
A
#
# COMPACT_ATOMS: atom_id res chain seq x y z
N MET A 1 -22.88 23.60 7.97
CA MET A 1 -22.94 22.15 7.67
C MET A 1 -21.53 21.61 7.91
N SER A 2 -21.39 20.52 8.66
CA SER A 2 -20.06 19.87 8.84
C SER A 2 -19.62 19.35 7.48
N SER A 3 -18.47 19.82 6.96
CA SER A 3 -17.91 19.25 5.75
C SER A 3 -17.58 17.78 6.00
N GLY A 4 -17.94 16.91 5.05
CA GLY A 4 -17.58 15.49 5.09
C GLY A 4 -16.05 15.28 5.19
N LYS A 5 -15.62 14.06 5.42
CA LYS A 5 -14.19 13.76 5.55
C LYS A 5 -13.74 12.76 4.50
N LEU A 6 -12.60 13.01 3.89
CA LEU A 6 -11.78 12.05 3.17
C LEU A 6 -10.74 11.48 4.14
N CYS A 7 -10.80 10.19 4.39
CA CYS A 7 -9.77 9.49 5.14
C CYS A 7 -8.83 8.76 4.18
N VAL A 8 -7.53 8.80 4.46
CA VAL A 8 -6.52 8.00 3.77
C VAL A 8 -5.90 7.07 4.81
N LEU A 9 -5.94 5.78 4.55
CA LEU A 9 -5.46 4.73 5.44
C LEU A 9 -4.61 3.74 4.64
N GLY A 10 -3.32 3.72 4.91
CA GLY A 10 -2.40 2.88 4.16
C GLY A 10 -1.03 2.78 4.83
N ASP A 11 -0.09 2.35 4.06
CA ASP A 11 1.31 2.22 4.48
C ASP A 11 2.18 3.40 4.02
N SER A 12 3.45 3.11 3.69
CA SER A 12 4.40 4.12 3.20
C SER A 12 4.01 4.70 1.84
N ILE A 13 3.29 3.94 1.01
CA ILE A 13 2.90 4.38 -0.34
C ILE A 13 1.90 5.54 -0.23
N LEU A 14 0.76 5.36 0.45
CA LEU A 14 -0.21 6.44 0.62
C LEU A 14 0.22 7.50 1.65
N LYS A 15 1.27 7.23 2.44
CA LYS A 15 1.94 8.27 3.22
C LYS A 15 2.77 9.21 2.35
N GLY A 16 3.04 8.83 1.11
CA GLY A 16 3.86 9.59 0.17
C GLY A 16 5.36 9.45 0.46
N ILE A 17 5.80 8.30 1.00
CA ILE A 17 7.23 8.06 1.24
C ILE A 17 7.97 7.90 -0.08
N THR A 18 9.10 8.57 -0.19
CA THR A 18 10.09 8.44 -1.24
C THR A 18 11.50 8.38 -0.66
N LEU A 19 12.47 7.98 -1.47
CA LEU A 19 13.87 7.92 -1.08
C LEU A 19 14.61 9.11 -1.66
N GLU A 20 15.20 9.94 -0.79
CA GLU A 20 16.02 11.08 -1.21
C GLU A 20 17.36 10.59 -1.78
N LYS A 21 17.65 10.92 -3.06
CA LYS A 21 18.80 10.38 -3.80
C LYS A 21 20.15 10.65 -3.15
N ASP A 22 20.33 11.85 -2.60
CA ASP A 22 21.65 12.28 -2.09
C ASP A 22 21.98 11.70 -0.71
N THR A 23 20.96 11.44 0.09
CA THR A 23 21.12 11.02 1.50
C THR A 23 20.71 9.59 1.76
N ASN A 24 20.02 8.94 0.82
CA ASN A 24 19.36 7.63 1.01
C ASN A 24 18.43 7.59 2.22
N LYS A 25 17.82 8.73 2.56
CA LYS A 25 16.83 8.81 3.65
C LYS A 25 15.41 8.79 3.12
N TYR A 26 14.55 8.10 3.82
CA TYR A 26 13.11 8.15 3.55
C TYR A 26 12.54 9.48 4.01
N ILE A 27 11.86 10.16 3.08
CA ILE A 27 11.17 11.42 3.32
C ILE A 27 9.72 11.33 2.83
N VAL A 28 8.89 12.26 3.26
CA VAL A 28 7.55 12.45 2.67
C VAL A 28 7.72 13.38 1.47
N GLY A 29 7.43 12.86 0.28
CA GLY A 29 7.45 13.65 -0.96
C GLY A 29 6.23 14.58 -1.08
N SER A 30 6.29 15.51 -2.02
CA SER A 30 5.23 16.51 -2.23
C SER A 30 4.26 16.18 -3.37
N ASN A 31 4.59 15.18 -4.20
CA ASN A 31 3.86 14.90 -5.44
C ASN A 31 2.57 14.08 -5.23
N LEU A 32 2.45 13.39 -4.11
CA LEU A 32 1.21 12.71 -3.70
C LEU A 32 0.44 13.59 -2.69
N ASN A 33 -0.39 14.49 -3.21
CA ASN A 33 -1.09 15.48 -2.39
C ASN A 33 -2.60 15.21 -2.29
N PHE A 34 -2.99 14.38 -1.34
CA PHE A 34 -4.41 14.12 -1.04
C PHE A 34 -5.17 15.36 -0.54
N GLY A 35 -4.47 16.39 -0.07
CA GLY A 35 -5.11 17.65 0.34
C GLY A 35 -5.81 18.33 -0.84
N LEU A 36 -5.16 18.40 -2.01
CA LEU A 36 -5.77 18.97 -3.22
C LEU A 36 -6.99 18.16 -3.69
N ILE A 37 -6.96 16.83 -3.55
CA ILE A 37 -8.09 15.96 -3.89
C ILE A 37 -9.27 16.23 -2.94
N ALA A 38 -8.99 16.30 -1.65
CA ALA A 38 -10.01 16.57 -0.63
C ALA A 38 -10.63 17.96 -0.80
N ASP A 39 -9.81 18.98 -1.05
CA ASP A 39 -10.27 20.36 -1.26
C ASP A 39 -11.22 20.47 -2.46
N ARG A 40 -10.89 19.82 -3.59
CA ARG A 40 -11.78 19.77 -4.77
C ARG A 40 -13.10 19.06 -4.50
N ALA A 41 -13.08 18.05 -3.66
CA ALA A 41 -14.26 17.31 -3.24
C ALA A 41 -15.08 18.04 -2.14
N GLY A 42 -14.62 19.18 -1.63
CA GLY A 42 -15.24 19.88 -0.49
C GLY A 42 -15.16 19.09 0.81
N LEU A 43 -14.18 18.17 0.93
CA LEU A 43 -13.98 17.29 2.07
C LEU A 43 -12.77 17.75 2.90
N LYS A 44 -12.77 17.39 4.19
CA LYS A 44 -11.61 17.58 5.07
C LYS A 44 -10.74 16.34 5.05
N LEU A 45 -9.44 16.48 4.72
CA LEU A 45 -8.49 15.38 4.73
C LEU A 45 -8.12 14.92 6.15
N GLU A 46 -8.14 13.60 6.38
CA GLU A 46 -7.49 12.93 7.50
C GLU A 46 -6.60 11.80 6.94
N ASN A 47 -5.27 11.98 6.88
CA ASN A 47 -4.34 10.94 6.46
C ASN A 47 -3.75 10.22 7.68
N HIS A 48 -4.04 8.93 7.81
CA HIS A 48 -3.57 8.04 8.88
C HIS A 48 -2.59 6.98 8.39
N SER A 49 -2.07 7.12 7.18
CA SER A 49 -1.07 6.19 6.62
C SER A 49 0.22 6.19 7.44
N LYS A 50 0.83 5.00 7.61
CA LYS A 50 2.02 4.82 8.44
C LYS A 50 3.06 3.98 7.72
N PHE A 51 4.31 4.39 7.78
CA PHE A 51 5.44 3.61 7.28
C PHE A 51 5.45 2.20 7.91
N GLY A 52 5.63 1.15 7.08
CA GLY A 52 5.70 -0.24 7.55
C GLY A 52 4.40 -0.80 8.16
N CYS A 53 3.25 -0.22 7.78
CA CYS A 53 1.95 -0.64 8.31
C CYS A 53 1.43 -1.88 7.58
N THR A 54 1.14 -2.94 8.32
CA THR A 54 0.38 -4.10 7.82
C THR A 54 -1.12 -3.89 8.04
N VAL A 55 -1.95 -4.66 7.33
CA VAL A 55 -3.42 -4.61 7.48
C VAL A 55 -3.86 -4.89 8.91
N THR A 56 -3.19 -5.79 9.62
CA THR A 56 -3.48 -6.14 11.02
C THR A 56 -3.20 -4.97 11.96
N LYS A 57 -2.06 -4.27 11.79
CA LYS A 57 -1.74 -3.05 12.56
C LYS A 57 -2.74 -1.93 12.28
N ALA A 58 -3.15 -1.78 11.02
CA ALA A 58 -4.16 -0.81 10.63
C ALA A 58 -5.51 -1.12 11.28
N TRP A 59 -5.93 -2.39 11.31
CA TRP A 59 -7.17 -2.80 11.94
C TRP A 59 -7.21 -2.48 13.44
N GLU A 60 -6.12 -2.73 14.17
CA GLU A 60 -6.03 -2.33 15.58
C GLU A 60 -6.15 -0.81 15.78
N PHE A 61 -5.58 -0.02 14.87
CA PHE A 61 -5.75 1.43 14.89
C PHE A 61 -7.21 1.82 14.58
N VAL A 62 -7.83 1.23 13.56
CA VAL A 62 -9.20 1.53 13.13
C VAL A 62 -10.20 1.26 14.26
N LYS A 63 -10.11 0.10 14.93
CA LYS A 63 -10.98 -0.26 16.07
C LYS A 63 -10.90 0.78 17.19
N LYS A 64 -9.75 1.37 17.44
CA LYS A 64 -9.56 2.40 18.48
C LYS A 64 -10.03 3.78 18.01
N LYS A 65 -9.65 4.18 16.80
CA LYS A 65 -9.89 5.53 16.27
C LYS A 65 -11.35 5.73 15.87
N PHE A 66 -11.94 4.75 15.22
CA PHE A 66 -13.33 4.81 14.70
C PHE A 66 -14.29 3.98 15.55
N SER A 67 -14.16 4.09 16.88
CA SER A 67 -15.14 3.52 17.82
C SER A 67 -16.55 4.12 17.61
N ASN A 68 -17.57 3.55 18.27
CA ASN A 68 -18.98 3.89 18.04
C ASN A 68 -19.34 5.39 18.16
N ASN A 69 -18.54 6.18 18.90
CA ASN A 69 -18.79 7.61 19.11
C ASN A 69 -17.99 8.53 18.18
N THR A 70 -17.15 7.99 17.28
CA THR A 70 -16.37 8.81 16.35
C THR A 70 -17.11 8.90 15.01
N PRO A 71 -17.37 10.12 14.49
CA PRO A 71 -17.96 10.26 13.16
C PRO A 71 -17.10 9.55 12.11
N ALA A 72 -17.74 8.70 11.33
CA ALA A 72 -17.09 8.01 10.23
C ALA A 72 -16.73 8.98 9.10
N PRO A 73 -15.67 8.75 8.32
CA PRO A 73 -15.40 9.50 7.11
C PRO A 73 -16.48 9.22 6.05
N GLU A 74 -16.69 10.17 5.15
CA GLU A 74 -17.59 9.97 4.01
C GLU A 74 -16.98 9.01 3.00
N VAL A 75 -15.68 9.21 2.69
CA VAL A 75 -14.90 8.37 1.79
C VAL A 75 -13.62 7.94 2.50
N ILE A 76 -13.19 6.70 2.26
CA ILE A 76 -11.89 6.21 2.74
C ILE A 76 -11.12 5.55 1.60
N PHE A 77 -9.87 6.00 1.39
CA PHE A 77 -8.89 5.33 0.53
C PHE A 77 -8.07 4.35 1.35
N MET A 78 -7.92 3.11 0.88
CA MET A 78 -7.19 2.06 1.60
C MET A 78 -6.17 1.37 0.70
N ASP A 79 -4.93 1.26 1.17
CA ASP A 79 -3.80 0.60 0.50
C ASP A 79 -2.97 -0.20 1.51
N PHE A 80 -3.06 -1.53 1.44
CA PHE A 80 -2.32 -2.47 2.27
C PHE A 80 -1.94 -3.70 1.47
N GLY A 81 -0.90 -4.39 1.87
CA GLY A 81 -0.45 -5.64 1.29
C GLY A 81 1.05 -5.68 1.01
N GLY A 82 1.67 -4.52 0.70
CA GLY A 82 3.10 -4.45 0.45
C GLY A 82 3.95 -4.91 1.63
N ASN A 83 3.60 -4.44 2.84
CA ASN A 83 4.26 -4.90 4.07
C ASN A 83 3.76 -6.26 4.55
N ASP A 84 2.55 -6.65 4.18
CA ASP A 84 1.94 -7.92 4.58
C ASP A 84 2.59 -9.10 3.88
N CYS A 85 2.83 -8.99 2.57
CA CYS A 85 3.46 -10.01 1.75
C CYS A 85 4.98 -10.13 1.93
N ASP A 86 5.60 -9.16 2.62
CA ASP A 86 7.04 -9.14 2.86
C ASP A 86 7.44 -10.09 3.99
N PHE A 87 8.73 -10.38 4.07
CA PHE A 87 9.29 -11.37 4.98
C PHE A 87 10.27 -10.75 5.98
N LYS A 88 10.58 -11.50 7.01
CA LYS A 88 11.66 -11.17 7.94
C LYS A 88 13.00 -11.68 7.39
N TRP A 89 13.59 -10.91 6.50
CA TRP A 89 14.77 -11.30 5.75
C TRP A 89 15.98 -11.68 6.63
N ASN A 90 16.10 -11.11 7.83
CA ASN A 90 17.12 -11.53 8.81
C ASN A 90 16.92 -13.00 9.25
N GLU A 91 15.69 -13.41 9.53
CA GLU A 91 15.39 -14.79 9.93
C GLU A 91 15.69 -15.75 8.78
N ILE A 92 15.37 -15.38 7.53
CA ILE A 92 15.71 -16.15 6.32
C ILE A 92 17.23 -16.29 6.17
N ASN A 93 17.97 -15.20 6.35
CA ASN A 93 19.43 -15.23 6.27
C ASN A 93 20.04 -16.16 7.33
N ASP A 94 19.47 -16.20 8.53
CA ASP A 94 19.97 -17.00 9.64
C ASP A 94 19.61 -18.49 9.49
N THR A 95 18.44 -18.78 8.93
CA THR A 95 17.92 -20.16 8.76
C THR A 95 17.35 -20.39 7.35
N PRO A 96 18.18 -20.32 6.29
CA PRO A 96 17.70 -20.32 4.91
C PRO A 96 17.08 -21.65 4.43
N LEU A 97 17.22 -22.73 5.19
CA LEU A 97 16.60 -24.03 4.90
C LEU A 97 15.26 -24.23 5.64
N ALA A 98 14.87 -23.31 6.50
CA ALA A 98 13.60 -23.37 7.20
C ALA A 98 12.43 -22.84 6.33
N VAL A 99 11.22 -23.17 6.76
CA VAL A 99 10.00 -22.52 6.21
C VAL A 99 9.85 -21.16 6.87
N HIS A 100 9.57 -20.16 6.08
CA HIS A 100 9.32 -18.80 6.55
C HIS A 100 7.98 -18.31 6.01
N ASP A 101 7.20 -17.69 6.89
CA ASP A 101 5.91 -17.12 6.55
C ASP A 101 6.05 -15.60 6.28
N PRO A 102 5.17 -15.01 5.44
CA PRO A 102 5.12 -13.56 5.27
C PRO A 102 4.68 -12.88 6.58
N ASN A 103 4.87 -11.57 6.67
CA ASN A 103 4.51 -10.78 7.86
C ASN A 103 3.03 -10.93 8.25
N THR A 104 2.15 -11.12 7.26
CA THR A 104 0.74 -11.47 7.48
C THR A 104 0.37 -12.51 6.43
N ASP A 105 0.01 -13.73 6.83
CA ASP A 105 -0.41 -14.77 5.88
C ASP A 105 -1.65 -14.32 5.09
N ILE A 106 -1.82 -14.89 3.88
CA ILE A 106 -2.85 -14.43 2.94
C ILE A 106 -4.28 -14.59 3.48
N SER A 107 -4.56 -15.62 4.27
CA SER A 107 -5.89 -15.83 4.84
C SER A 107 -6.22 -14.79 5.91
N THR A 108 -5.27 -14.51 6.78
CA THR A 108 -5.36 -13.45 7.80
C THR A 108 -5.45 -12.07 7.12
N PHE A 109 -4.70 -11.83 6.04
CA PHE A 109 -4.77 -10.60 5.26
C PHE A 109 -6.19 -10.37 4.72
N ILE A 110 -6.74 -11.35 3.98
CA ILE A 110 -8.09 -11.26 3.39
C ILE A 110 -9.14 -11.02 4.48
N GLY A 111 -9.19 -11.87 5.51
CA GLY A 111 -10.20 -11.77 6.56
C GLY A 111 -10.14 -10.44 7.36
N THR A 112 -8.90 -9.92 7.57
CA THR A 112 -8.72 -8.63 8.25
C THR A 112 -9.13 -7.46 7.36
N TYR A 113 -8.78 -7.53 6.07
CA TYR A 113 -9.16 -6.50 5.09
C TYR A 113 -10.67 -6.40 4.97
N GLU A 114 -11.35 -7.54 4.80
CA GLU A 114 -12.81 -7.62 4.73
C GLU A 114 -13.48 -7.11 6.01
N SER A 115 -12.98 -7.50 7.19
CA SER A 115 -13.49 -7.01 8.47
C SER A 115 -13.40 -5.49 8.60
N MET A 116 -12.32 -4.90 8.07
CA MET A 116 -12.11 -3.45 8.06
C MET A 116 -13.09 -2.76 7.11
N LEU A 117 -13.32 -3.31 5.92
CA LEU A 117 -14.31 -2.83 4.97
C LEU A 117 -15.73 -2.87 5.57
N ASP A 118 -16.12 -4.00 6.18
CA ASP A 118 -17.41 -4.15 6.85
C ASP A 118 -17.62 -3.11 7.93
N GLY A 119 -16.57 -2.85 8.73
CA GLY A 119 -16.61 -1.85 9.79
C GLY A 119 -16.85 -0.42 9.27
N PHE A 120 -16.31 -0.07 8.12
CA PHE A 120 -16.53 1.23 7.48
C PHE A 120 -17.88 1.31 6.77
N ILE A 121 -18.27 0.28 6.02
CA ILE A 121 -19.55 0.22 5.31
C ILE A 121 -20.73 0.29 6.30
N ALA A 122 -20.65 -0.44 7.41
CA ALA A 122 -21.68 -0.41 8.46
C ALA A 122 -21.88 1.00 9.07
N LYS A 123 -20.91 1.89 8.93
CA LYS A 123 -20.95 3.29 9.37
C LYS A 123 -21.33 4.27 8.26
N GLY A 124 -21.68 3.78 7.07
CA GLY A 124 -22.02 4.59 5.91
C GLY A 124 -20.82 5.22 5.17
N THR A 125 -19.59 4.77 5.49
CA THR A 125 -18.39 5.19 4.76
C THR A 125 -18.34 4.48 3.41
N LYS A 126 -17.88 5.17 2.37
CA LYS A 126 -17.64 4.61 1.04
C LYS A 126 -16.16 4.26 0.92
N PRO A 127 -15.78 2.96 1.00
CA PRO A 127 -14.39 2.56 0.81
C PRO A 127 -14.01 2.52 -0.66
N VAL A 128 -12.77 2.88 -0.94
CA VAL A 128 -12.08 2.73 -2.23
C VAL A 128 -10.75 2.08 -1.93
N ILE A 129 -10.43 1.00 -2.62
CA ILE A 129 -9.21 0.23 -2.38
C ILE A 129 -8.29 0.28 -3.60
N THR A 130 -7.01 -0.02 -3.40
CA THR A 130 -6.02 -0.01 -4.49
C THR A 130 -5.37 -1.37 -4.65
N THR A 131 -4.95 -1.70 -5.87
CA THR A 131 -3.95 -2.75 -6.08
C THR A 131 -2.57 -2.24 -5.69
N LEU A 132 -1.64 -3.17 -5.41
CA LEU A 132 -0.27 -2.83 -5.05
C LEU A 132 0.53 -2.38 -6.28
N ILE A 133 1.30 -1.30 -6.18
CA ILE A 133 2.28 -0.93 -7.21
C ILE A 133 3.31 -2.04 -7.36
N PRO A 134 3.83 -2.34 -8.57
CA PRO A 134 4.76 -3.44 -8.77
C PRO A 134 6.10 -3.20 -8.05
N VAL A 135 6.61 -4.22 -7.36
CA VAL A 135 7.96 -4.22 -6.82
C VAL A 135 8.98 -4.52 -7.92
N GLN A 136 10.15 -3.86 -7.88
CA GLN A 136 11.30 -4.17 -8.72
C GLN A 136 12.20 -5.17 -7.96
N SER A 137 12.00 -6.47 -8.21
CA SER A 137 12.58 -7.58 -7.44
C SER A 137 14.08 -7.44 -7.23
N GLU A 138 14.84 -7.18 -8.30
CA GLU A 138 16.31 -7.07 -8.24
C GLU A 138 16.78 -5.87 -7.41
N LYS A 139 16.15 -4.69 -7.60
CA LYS A 139 16.47 -3.50 -6.82
C LYS A 139 16.16 -3.75 -5.34
N TYR A 140 14.99 -4.28 -5.03
CA TYR A 140 14.58 -4.53 -3.65
C TYR A 140 15.48 -5.57 -2.97
N PHE A 141 15.79 -6.67 -3.64
CA PHE A 141 16.73 -7.68 -3.14
C PHE A 141 18.10 -7.08 -2.81
N ASN A 142 18.65 -6.31 -3.74
CA ASN A 142 19.96 -5.67 -3.53
C ASN A 142 19.92 -4.65 -2.39
N TRP A 143 18.82 -3.89 -2.28
CA TRP A 143 18.63 -2.88 -1.27
C TRP A 143 18.54 -3.49 0.14
N PHE A 144 17.65 -4.46 0.38
CA PHE A 144 17.53 -5.03 1.72
C PHE A 144 18.75 -5.86 2.13
N CYS A 145 19.35 -6.61 1.22
CA CYS A 145 20.59 -7.32 1.52
C CYS A 145 21.72 -6.38 1.95
N LYS A 146 21.87 -5.24 1.27
CA LYS A 146 22.87 -4.23 1.62
C LYS A 146 22.52 -3.53 2.94
N SER A 147 21.28 -3.06 3.10
CA SER A 147 20.87 -2.26 4.27
C SER A 147 20.87 -3.07 5.57
N MET A 148 20.57 -4.36 5.49
CA MET A 148 20.55 -5.27 6.63
C MET A 148 21.84 -6.09 6.79
N ASN A 149 22.83 -5.89 5.90
CA ASN A 149 24.08 -6.66 5.87
C ASN A 149 23.88 -8.18 5.78
N LEU A 150 22.97 -8.63 4.87
CA LEU A 150 22.65 -10.04 4.69
C LEU A 150 23.55 -10.70 3.65
N ALA A 151 23.78 -12.01 3.78
CA ALA A 151 24.47 -12.83 2.80
C ALA A 151 23.52 -13.17 1.64
N LYS A 152 23.77 -12.60 0.46
CA LYS A 152 22.92 -12.75 -0.73
C LYS A 152 22.71 -14.22 -1.13
N ASP A 153 23.76 -15.04 -1.04
CA ASP A 153 23.73 -16.47 -1.35
C ASP A 153 22.80 -17.26 -0.42
N LYS A 154 22.77 -16.92 0.87
CA LYS A 154 21.87 -17.52 1.84
C LYS A 154 20.40 -17.15 1.54
N VAL A 155 20.13 -15.86 1.33
CA VAL A 155 18.77 -15.41 0.99
C VAL A 155 18.32 -16.04 -0.32
N MET A 156 19.19 -16.08 -1.34
CA MET A 156 18.89 -16.72 -2.63
C MET A 156 18.70 -18.23 -2.52
N SER A 157 19.38 -18.90 -1.61
CA SER A 157 19.17 -20.35 -1.41
C SER A 157 17.75 -20.68 -0.91
N TRP A 158 17.15 -19.80 -0.14
CA TRP A 158 15.75 -19.89 0.27
C TRP A 158 14.80 -19.42 -0.84
N LEU A 159 15.12 -18.27 -1.44
CA LEU A 159 14.26 -17.62 -2.44
C LEU A 159 14.19 -18.44 -3.75
N GLY A 160 15.30 -19.07 -4.15
CA GLY A 160 15.42 -19.88 -5.38
C GLY A 160 15.45 -19.04 -6.66
N ASP A 161 14.51 -18.13 -6.81
CA ASP A 161 14.41 -17.20 -7.94
C ASP A 161 14.06 -15.79 -7.41
N ILE A 162 14.76 -14.78 -7.92
CA ILE A 162 14.57 -13.38 -7.49
C ILE A 162 13.17 -12.86 -7.80
N GLU A 163 12.56 -13.31 -8.89
CA GLU A 163 11.20 -12.91 -9.29
C GLU A 163 10.11 -13.43 -8.35
N ARG A 164 10.44 -14.35 -7.45
CA ARG A 164 9.50 -14.76 -6.39
C ARG A 164 9.11 -13.61 -5.47
N ILE A 165 9.94 -12.58 -5.34
CA ILE A 165 9.60 -11.35 -4.60
C ILE A 165 8.39 -10.68 -5.24
N ALA A 166 8.42 -10.46 -6.56
CA ALA A 166 7.29 -9.89 -7.29
C ALA A 166 6.06 -10.82 -7.26
N HIS A 167 6.27 -12.15 -7.32
CA HIS A 167 5.20 -13.12 -7.24
C HIS A 167 4.49 -13.10 -5.86
N PHE A 168 5.22 -13.03 -4.76
CA PHE A 168 4.61 -12.90 -3.42
C PHE A 168 3.71 -11.67 -3.35
N GLN A 169 4.18 -10.53 -3.83
CA GLN A 169 3.37 -9.32 -3.85
C GLN A 169 2.16 -9.44 -4.79
N GLN A 170 2.31 -10.10 -5.96
CA GLN A 170 1.22 -10.32 -6.91
C GLN A 170 0.06 -11.08 -6.27
N VAL A 171 0.33 -12.11 -5.47
CA VAL A 171 -0.70 -12.90 -4.75
C VAL A 171 -1.60 -12.00 -3.89
N TYR A 172 -1.01 -11.04 -3.16
CA TYR A 172 -1.78 -10.09 -2.34
C TYR A 172 -2.53 -9.07 -3.19
N SER A 173 -1.91 -8.59 -4.26
CA SER A 173 -2.58 -7.68 -5.21
C SER A 173 -3.80 -8.33 -5.87
N ASP A 174 -3.70 -9.62 -6.24
CA ASP A 174 -4.82 -10.38 -6.83
C ASP A 174 -5.91 -10.67 -5.79
N ALA A 175 -5.55 -10.92 -4.53
CA ALA A 175 -6.51 -11.04 -3.43
C ALA A 175 -7.31 -9.73 -3.26
N ILE A 176 -6.67 -8.55 -3.33
CA ILE A 176 -7.35 -7.26 -3.28
C ILE A 176 -8.34 -7.12 -4.45
N LYS A 177 -7.94 -7.51 -5.68
CA LYS A 177 -8.86 -7.53 -6.84
C LYS A 177 -10.06 -8.43 -6.58
N GLY A 178 -9.84 -9.61 -6.00
CA GLY A 178 -10.89 -10.54 -5.61
C GLY A 178 -11.85 -9.95 -4.59
N ILE A 179 -11.33 -9.28 -3.54
CA ILE A 179 -12.13 -8.58 -2.53
C ILE A 179 -12.98 -7.46 -3.20
N ALA A 180 -12.36 -6.63 -4.05
CA ALA A 180 -13.05 -5.55 -4.75
C ALA A 180 -14.21 -6.08 -5.60
N ALA A 181 -13.95 -7.09 -6.43
CA ALA A 181 -14.95 -7.68 -7.33
C ALA A 181 -16.08 -8.39 -6.56
N GLY A 182 -15.73 -9.21 -5.55
CA GLY A 182 -16.71 -9.98 -4.78
C GLY A 182 -17.63 -9.14 -3.89
N ARG A 183 -17.24 -7.89 -3.60
CA ARG A 183 -17.97 -6.97 -2.70
C ARG A 183 -18.43 -5.69 -3.40
N GLU A 184 -18.23 -5.58 -4.72
CA GLU A 184 -18.56 -4.39 -5.52
C GLU A 184 -17.93 -3.10 -4.96
N ILE A 185 -16.69 -3.21 -4.42
CA ILE A 185 -15.93 -2.08 -3.88
C ILE A 185 -15.17 -1.41 -5.03
N PRO A 186 -15.25 -0.07 -5.16
CA PRO A 186 -14.43 0.66 -6.12
C PRO A 186 -12.93 0.38 -5.95
N LEU A 187 -12.26 0.06 -7.07
CA LEU A 187 -10.85 -0.29 -7.13
C LEU A 187 -10.08 0.69 -8.02
N ILE A 188 -9.03 1.27 -7.49
CA ILE A 188 -8.02 1.99 -8.28
C ILE A 188 -6.90 1.00 -8.60
N ASP A 189 -6.78 0.58 -9.85
CA ASP A 189 -5.75 -0.40 -10.26
C ASP A 189 -4.40 0.29 -10.49
N LEU A 190 -3.71 0.64 -9.39
CA LEU A 190 -2.38 1.24 -9.42
C LEU A 190 -1.35 0.35 -10.12
N ARG A 191 -1.47 -1.00 -9.95
CA ARG A 191 -0.58 -1.93 -10.62
C ARG A 191 -0.68 -1.82 -12.14
N ALA A 192 -1.90 -1.79 -12.67
CA ALA A 192 -2.11 -1.64 -14.11
C ALA A 192 -1.59 -0.27 -14.61
N ALA A 193 -1.80 0.81 -13.84
CA ALA A 193 -1.28 2.13 -14.18
C ALA A 193 0.25 2.14 -14.29
N PHE A 194 0.96 1.57 -13.29
CA PHE A 194 2.43 1.46 -13.32
C PHE A 194 2.93 0.56 -14.47
N GLN A 195 2.24 -0.53 -14.76
CA GLN A 195 2.60 -1.43 -15.87
C GLN A 195 2.38 -0.79 -17.25
N ALA A 196 1.39 0.11 -17.38
CA ALA A 196 1.18 0.86 -18.62
C ALA A 196 2.33 1.84 -18.92
N GLU A 197 2.96 2.37 -17.87
CA GLU A 197 4.10 3.31 -17.95
C GLU A 197 5.46 2.62 -17.76
N LYS A 198 5.58 1.36 -18.18
CA LYS A 198 6.79 0.51 -17.97
C LYS A 198 8.10 1.08 -18.49
N ASP A 199 8.04 1.99 -19.46
CA ASP A 199 9.22 2.64 -20.06
C ASP A 199 9.70 3.87 -19.26
N GLN A 200 8.95 4.26 -18.22
CA GLN A 200 9.31 5.35 -17.31
C GLN A 200 9.97 4.81 -16.02
N ASP A 201 10.92 5.56 -15.50
CA ASP A 201 11.47 5.29 -14.15
C ASP A 201 10.52 5.88 -13.10
N LEU A 202 9.72 5.02 -12.47
CA LEU A 202 8.70 5.37 -11.49
C LEU A 202 9.07 5.00 -10.05
N MET A 203 10.18 4.26 -9.86
CA MET A 203 10.55 3.68 -8.57
C MET A 203 11.88 4.22 -8.08
N CYS A 204 12.01 4.33 -6.78
CA CYS A 204 13.29 4.63 -6.12
C CYS A 204 14.28 3.47 -6.25
N GLU A 205 15.53 3.72 -5.82
CA GLU A 205 16.61 2.73 -5.82
C GLU A 205 16.33 1.50 -4.93
N ASP A 206 15.44 1.63 -3.94
CA ASP A 206 15.02 0.53 -3.11
C ASP A 206 14.05 -0.44 -3.78
N GLY A 207 13.50 -0.07 -4.95
CA GLY A 207 12.63 -0.92 -5.76
C GLY A 207 11.21 -1.12 -5.22
N ILE A 208 10.82 -0.46 -4.11
CA ILE A 208 9.49 -0.58 -3.49
C ILE A 208 8.77 0.76 -3.30
N HIS A 209 9.49 1.86 -3.12
CA HIS A 209 8.88 3.18 -2.99
C HIS A 209 8.84 3.91 -4.33
N PRO A 210 7.73 4.61 -4.65
CA PRO A 210 7.65 5.43 -5.85
C PRO A 210 8.57 6.65 -5.70
N ASN A 211 9.24 7.01 -6.80
CA ASN A 211 9.93 8.29 -6.91
C ASN A 211 8.92 9.42 -7.21
N GLU A 212 9.37 10.63 -7.50
CA GLU A 212 8.50 11.77 -7.78
C GLU A 212 7.52 11.52 -8.92
N ASN A 213 7.95 10.86 -10.00
CA ASN A 213 7.09 10.51 -11.13
C ASN A 213 6.06 9.44 -10.74
N GLY A 214 6.48 8.41 -9.98
CA GLY A 214 5.58 7.39 -9.46
C GLY A 214 4.55 7.96 -8.48
N GLN A 215 4.94 8.89 -7.61
CA GLN A 215 4.00 9.59 -6.72
C GLN A 215 2.99 10.42 -7.51
N LYS A 216 3.45 11.11 -8.57
CA LYS A 216 2.55 11.86 -9.45
C LYS A 216 1.56 10.93 -10.14
N LEU A 217 1.99 9.78 -10.65
CA LEU A 217 1.10 8.79 -11.26
C LEU A 217 0.04 8.29 -10.28
N ILE A 218 0.42 7.99 -9.04
CA ILE A 218 -0.54 7.62 -7.98
C ILE A 218 -1.53 8.75 -7.75
N TYR A 219 -1.06 9.99 -7.60
CA TYR A 219 -1.92 11.16 -7.45
C TYR A 219 -2.92 11.27 -8.59
N ASP A 220 -2.46 11.17 -9.84
CA ASP A 220 -3.31 11.29 -11.03
C ASP A 220 -4.41 10.20 -11.07
N CYS A 221 -4.09 8.97 -10.64
CA CYS A 221 -5.09 7.89 -10.53
C CYS A 221 -6.18 8.20 -9.49
N PHE A 222 -5.81 8.69 -8.31
CA PHE A 222 -6.77 9.06 -7.28
C PHE A 222 -7.59 10.30 -7.67
N ASP A 223 -6.96 11.28 -8.30
CA ASP A 223 -7.60 12.50 -8.74
C ASP A 223 -8.64 12.24 -9.84
N LEU A 224 -8.29 11.42 -10.83
CA LEU A 224 -9.21 10.99 -11.88
C LEU A 224 -10.39 10.24 -11.28
N PHE A 225 -10.13 9.27 -10.39
CA PHE A 225 -11.19 8.54 -9.70
C PHE A 225 -12.16 9.47 -8.98
N MET A 226 -11.65 10.46 -8.23
CA MET A 226 -12.50 11.39 -7.49
C MET A 226 -13.26 12.34 -8.42
N CYS A 227 -12.70 12.75 -9.54
CA CYS A 227 -13.43 13.54 -10.55
C CYS A 227 -14.64 12.77 -11.09
N ASP A 228 -14.45 11.49 -11.44
CA ASP A 228 -15.53 10.63 -11.93
C ASP A 228 -16.58 10.37 -10.82
N TYR A 229 -16.12 10.16 -9.59
CA TYR A 229 -16.97 9.91 -8.43
C TYR A 229 -17.88 11.11 -8.06
N LEU A 230 -17.40 12.35 -8.25
CA LEU A 230 -18.16 13.57 -7.94
C LEU A 230 -19.16 13.96 -9.06
N THR A 231 -19.04 13.35 -10.24
CA THR A 231 -19.96 13.61 -11.38
C THR A 231 -21.21 12.73 -11.38
N PHE A 232 -21.33 11.79 -10.44
CA PHE A 232 -22.48 10.93 -10.18
C PHE A 232 -23.12 11.26 -8.83
#